data_b52b2e2c61558b962043c4d14e5f725a
#
_entry.id   b52b2e2c61558b962043c4d14e5f725a
#
_cell.length_a   1.000
_cell.length_b   1.000
_cell.length_c   1.000
_cell.angle_alpha   90.00
_cell.angle_beta   90.00
_cell.angle_gamma   90.00
#
_symmetry.space_group_name_H-M   'P 1'
#
loop_
_entity.id
_entity.type
_entity.pdbx_description
1 polymer ?
#
loop_
_entity_poly.entity_id
_entity_poly.type
_entity_poly.pdbx_seq_one_letter_code
_entity_poly.pdbx_strand_id
1 'polypeptide(L)'
;MLNVFLYFLIIFFILLKHSSFAENIENEIKYEVGKAYKIKDKWYYPKNNLDYIAIGIASVNSKKKEKKTQNGEIFSNKKIFAKHKTLALPTIVRITNLYNGYSINVRINDRGPKNNFRIIELSKKTASYLKIKNKGLVKIKVIPDLTIQVQNKLKENNLTKNNKENLEKDVALKKEL
;
A
#
# COMPACT_ATOMS: atom_id res chain seq x y z
N MET A 1 6.94 -41.59 24.37
CA MET A 1 6.91 -40.26 24.97
C MET A 1 7.92 -39.28 24.32
N LEU A 2 9.10 -39.70 23.97
CA LEU A 2 10.15 -38.86 23.34
C LEU A 2 9.72 -38.25 21.99
N ASN A 3 9.01 -39.01 21.14
CA ASN A 3 8.58 -38.56 19.81
C ASN A 3 7.50 -37.46 19.85
N VAL A 4 6.60 -37.48 20.83
CA VAL A 4 5.54 -36.49 20.97
C VAL A 4 6.13 -35.12 21.38
N PHE A 5 7.10 -35.13 22.29
CA PHE A 5 7.79 -33.90 22.71
C PHE A 5 8.58 -33.26 21.55
N LEU A 6 9.22 -34.08 20.71
CA LEU A 6 9.95 -33.60 19.53
C LEU A 6 8.99 -32.96 18.50
N TYR A 7 7.80 -33.52 18.31
CA TYR A 7 6.76 -32.94 17.46
C TYR A 7 6.28 -31.56 17.94
N PHE A 8 6.05 -31.41 19.25
CA PHE A 8 5.68 -30.13 19.84
C PHE A 8 6.79 -29.08 19.69
N LEU A 9 8.05 -29.46 19.83
CA LEU A 9 9.20 -28.57 19.61
C LEU A 9 9.28 -28.10 18.15
N ILE A 10 9.08 -28.98 17.19
CA ILE A 10 9.09 -28.62 15.76
C ILE A 10 7.95 -27.67 15.42
N ILE A 11 6.73 -27.94 15.89
CA ILE A 11 5.56 -27.06 15.67
C ILE A 11 5.80 -25.69 16.32
N PHE A 12 6.36 -25.64 17.50
CA PHE A 12 6.70 -24.38 18.19
C PHE A 12 7.73 -23.55 17.41
N PHE A 13 8.78 -24.16 16.84
CA PHE A 13 9.76 -23.50 15.99
C PHE A 13 9.17 -23.01 14.66
N ILE A 14 8.22 -23.74 14.08
CA ILE A 14 7.51 -23.32 12.86
C ILE A 14 6.65 -22.09 13.15
N LEU A 15 5.92 -22.07 14.28
CA LEU A 15 5.09 -20.93 14.69
C LEU A 15 5.93 -19.68 14.97
N LEU A 16 7.10 -19.81 15.59
CA LEU A 16 8.02 -18.71 15.81
C LEU A 16 8.53 -18.07 14.50
N LYS A 17 8.86 -18.90 13.51
CA LYS A 17 9.30 -18.40 12.18
C LYS A 17 8.20 -17.65 11.43
N HIS A 18 6.94 -18.08 11.53
CA HIS A 18 5.81 -17.39 10.90
C HIS A 18 5.52 -16.04 11.55
N SER A 19 5.67 -15.93 12.86
CA SER A 19 5.51 -14.67 13.60
C SER A 19 6.56 -13.62 13.18
N SER A 20 7.82 -14.01 13.09
CA SER A 20 8.94 -13.13 12.67
C SER A 20 8.82 -12.67 11.22
N PHE A 21 8.30 -13.52 10.31
CA PHE A 21 8.12 -13.16 8.90
C PHE A 21 7.00 -12.12 8.70
N ALA A 22 5.89 -12.26 9.42
CA ALA A 22 4.79 -11.29 9.37
C ALA A 22 5.20 -9.92 9.93
N GLU A 23 5.95 -9.88 11.02
CA GLU A 23 6.47 -8.66 11.62
C GLU A 23 7.44 -7.92 10.69
N ASN A 24 8.33 -8.62 9.99
CA ASN A 24 9.27 -8.03 9.03
C ASN A 24 8.58 -7.38 7.83
N ILE A 25 7.46 -7.91 7.33
CA ILE A 25 6.72 -7.30 6.20
C ILE A 25 6.01 -6.02 6.65
N GLU A 26 5.42 -6.00 7.83
CA GLU A 26 4.70 -4.81 8.34
C GLU A 26 5.67 -3.65 8.64
N ASN A 27 6.88 -3.97 9.04
CA ASN A 27 7.96 -3.01 9.34
C ASN A 27 8.55 -2.29 8.10
N GLU A 28 8.31 -2.79 6.90
CA GLU A 28 8.79 -2.15 5.65
C GLU A 28 7.76 -1.20 5.01
N ILE A 29 6.51 -1.23 5.44
CA ILE A 29 5.46 -0.38 4.91
C ILE A 29 5.58 1.01 5.53
N LYS A 30 5.70 2.05 4.68
CA LYS A 30 5.88 3.42 5.12
C LYS A 30 4.86 4.40 4.53
N TYR A 31 4.65 5.50 5.23
CA TYR A 31 4.04 6.67 4.66
C TYR A 31 5.05 7.39 3.75
N GLU A 32 4.63 7.72 2.53
CA GLU A 32 5.49 8.38 1.56
C GLU A 32 4.71 9.37 0.68
N VAL A 33 5.14 10.61 0.66
CA VAL A 33 4.66 11.57 -0.35
C VAL A 33 5.34 11.27 -1.69
N GLY A 34 6.63 10.98 -1.66
CA GLY A 34 7.46 10.74 -2.83
C GLY A 34 8.00 12.03 -3.45
N LYS A 35 9.10 11.87 -4.20
CA LYS A 35 9.73 12.96 -4.97
C LYS A 35 9.03 13.16 -6.31
N ALA A 36 9.26 14.31 -6.96
CA ALA A 36 8.85 14.51 -8.35
C ALA A 36 9.46 13.44 -9.26
N TYR A 37 8.70 12.99 -10.24
CA TYR A 37 9.13 11.97 -11.19
C TYR A 37 8.49 12.15 -12.56
N LYS A 38 9.10 11.55 -13.58
CA LYS A 38 8.68 11.69 -14.96
C LYS A 38 8.03 10.40 -15.48
N ILE A 39 6.90 10.54 -16.14
CA ILE A 39 6.31 9.47 -16.95
C ILE A 39 6.31 9.96 -18.41
N LYS A 40 7.12 9.32 -19.26
CA LYS A 40 7.43 9.83 -20.60
C LYS A 40 7.93 11.27 -20.48
N ASP A 41 7.30 12.23 -21.15
CA ASP A 41 7.72 13.63 -21.17
C ASP A 41 6.99 14.53 -20.17
N LYS A 42 6.14 13.96 -19.30
CA LYS A 42 5.36 14.71 -18.33
C LYS A 42 5.86 14.50 -16.91
N TRP A 43 6.13 15.61 -16.20
CA TRP A 43 6.46 15.61 -14.77
C TRP A 43 5.22 15.45 -13.91
N TYR A 44 5.36 14.73 -12.80
CA TYR A 44 4.35 14.52 -11.76
C TYR A 44 4.94 14.88 -10.41
N TYR A 45 4.18 15.64 -9.64
CA TYR A 45 4.58 16.18 -8.32
C TYR A 45 3.67 15.58 -7.25
N PRO A 46 4.08 14.50 -6.57
CA PRO A 46 3.30 13.92 -5.49
C PRO A 46 3.10 14.92 -4.35
N LYS A 47 1.92 14.88 -3.75
CA LYS A 47 1.58 15.71 -2.58
C LYS A 47 0.52 15.03 -1.70
N ASN A 48 0.52 15.37 -0.41
CA ASN A 48 -0.57 15.00 0.47
C ASN A 48 -1.74 15.96 0.24
N ASN A 49 -2.74 15.52 -0.51
CA ASN A 49 -3.92 16.32 -0.88
C ASN A 49 -5.18 15.63 -0.37
N LEU A 50 -5.66 16.04 0.81
CA LEU A 50 -6.82 15.46 1.45
C LEU A 50 -8.16 15.90 0.82
N ASP A 51 -8.16 17.00 0.07
CA ASP A 51 -9.34 17.54 -0.63
C ASP A 51 -9.42 17.08 -2.10
N TYR A 52 -8.57 16.12 -2.50
CA TYR A 52 -8.49 15.69 -3.88
C TYR A 52 -9.80 15.09 -4.37
N ILE A 53 -10.33 15.69 -5.43
CA ILE A 53 -11.48 15.19 -6.19
C ILE A 53 -11.12 15.26 -7.68
N ALA A 54 -11.42 14.19 -8.42
CA ALA A 54 -11.23 14.17 -9.88
C ALA A 54 -12.24 13.24 -10.56
N ILE A 55 -12.55 13.56 -11.80
CA ILE A 55 -13.31 12.72 -12.73
C ILE A 55 -12.41 12.40 -13.91
N GLY A 56 -12.40 11.16 -14.34
CA GLY A 56 -11.60 10.73 -15.49
C GLY A 56 -11.64 9.23 -15.70
N ILE A 57 -10.83 8.78 -16.64
CA ILE A 57 -10.83 7.38 -17.05
C ILE A 57 -9.92 6.55 -16.14
N ALA A 58 -10.50 5.52 -15.51
CA ALA A 58 -9.77 4.44 -14.86
C ALA A 58 -9.29 3.41 -15.89
N SER A 59 -8.20 2.72 -15.58
CA SER A 59 -7.76 1.49 -16.24
C SER A 59 -7.69 0.34 -15.22
N VAL A 60 -7.64 -0.89 -15.74
CA VAL A 60 -7.47 -2.09 -14.90
C VAL A 60 -6.06 -2.63 -15.07
N ASN A 61 -5.42 -3.00 -13.95
CA ASN A 61 -4.08 -3.57 -13.97
C ASN A 61 -4.10 -4.96 -14.65
N SER A 62 -3.39 -5.07 -15.76
CA SER A 62 -3.27 -6.31 -16.53
C SER A 62 -2.16 -7.24 -16.05
N LYS A 63 -1.23 -6.76 -15.22
CA LYS A 63 -0.07 -7.55 -14.76
C LYS A 63 -0.52 -8.71 -13.87
N LYS A 64 0.00 -9.91 -14.15
CA LYS A 64 -0.31 -11.12 -13.38
C LYS A 64 0.48 -11.21 -12.07
N LYS A 65 1.75 -10.78 -12.08
CA LYS A 65 2.66 -10.89 -10.92
C LYS A 65 2.38 -9.78 -9.90
N GLU A 66 2.39 -10.15 -8.63
CA GLU A 66 2.44 -9.21 -7.52
C GLU A 66 3.79 -8.48 -7.52
N LYS A 67 3.79 -7.26 -7.05
CA LYS A 67 4.99 -6.42 -7.05
C LYS A 67 5.02 -5.56 -5.78
N LYS A 68 6.22 -5.38 -5.21
CA LYS A 68 6.46 -4.39 -4.16
C LYS A 68 6.12 -2.99 -4.70
N THR A 69 5.34 -2.25 -3.95
CA THR A 69 4.87 -0.90 -4.29
C THR A 69 5.90 0.15 -3.85
N GLN A 70 5.67 1.39 -4.23
CA GLN A 70 6.52 2.51 -3.82
C GLN A 70 6.61 2.65 -2.29
N ASN A 71 5.52 2.41 -1.55
CA ASN A 71 5.50 2.52 -0.09
C ASN A 71 5.85 1.22 0.66
N GLY A 72 6.37 0.20 -0.04
CA GLY A 72 6.81 -1.07 0.54
C GLY A 72 5.75 -2.17 0.63
N GLU A 73 4.47 -1.87 0.38
CA GLU A 73 3.42 -2.89 0.33
C GLU A 73 3.57 -3.82 -0.89
N ILE A 74 2.82 -4.93 -0.90
CA ILE A 74 2.69 -5.78 -2.09
C ILE A 74 1.39 -5.42 -2.82
N PHE A 75 1.51 -4.89 -4.05
CA PHE A 75 0.35 -4.70 -4.91
C PHE A 75 -0.17 -6.04 -5.41
N SER A 76 -1.40 -6.34 -5.06
CA SER A 76 -2.06 -7.57 -5.48
C SER A 76 -3.36 -7.27 -6.22
N ASN A 77 -3.58 -7.97 -7.33
CA ASN A 77 -4.85 -7.93 -8.04
C ASN A 77 -6.02 -8.59 -7.29
N LYS A 78 -5.71 -9.35 -6.22
CA LYS A 78 -6.69 -10.01 -5.34
C LYS A 78 -7.17 -9.11 -4.19
N LYS A 79 -6.55 -7.96 -3.97
CA LYS A 79 -6.90 -6.99 -2.91
C LYS A 79 -7.56 -5.75 -3.49
N ILE A 80 -8.26 -4.98 -2.64
CA ILE A 80 -8.92 -3.71 -3.02
C ILE A 80 -7.88 -2.59 -2.99
N PHE A 81 -7.12 -2.49 -4.07
CA PHE A 81 -6.02 -1.55 -4.26
C PHE A 81 -6.17 -0.76 -5.56
N ALA A 82 -5.51 0.38 -5.62
CA ALA A 82 -5.31 1.12 -6.85
C ALA A 82 -3.98 1.88 -6.83
N LYS A 83 -3.58 2.40 -8.00
CA LYS A 83 -2.40 3.24 -8.19
C LYS A 83 -2.81 4.63 -8.61
N HIS A 84 -2.14 5.64 -8.05
CA HIS A 84 -2.37 7.03 -8.41
C HIS A 84 -1.04 7.76 -8.62
N LYS A 85 -1.05 8.76 -9.52
CA LYS A 85 0.20 9.45 -9.91
C LYS A 85 0.74 10.36 -8.81
N THR A 86 -0.13 11.08 -8.10
CA THR A 86 0.29 12.22 -7.27
C THR A 86 -0.18 12.20 -5.83
N LEU A 87 -1.14 11.34 -5.44
CA LEU A 87 -1.54 11.25 -4.04
C LEU A 87 -0.42 10.64 -3.19
N ALA A 88 -0.32 11.07 -1.93
CA ALA A 88 0.57 10.43 -0.94
C ALA A 88 0.23 8.94 -0.77
N LEU A 89 1.20 8.13 -0.35
CA LEU A 89 1.02 6.70 -0.15
C LEU A 89 1.19 6.33 1.34
N PRO A 90 0.22 5.66 1.94
CA PRO A 90 -1.09 5.33 1.39
C PRO A 90 -2.09 6.49 1.49
N THR A 91 -3.08 6.49 0.60
CA THR A 91 -4.27 7.35 0.67
C THR A 91 -5.52 6.50 0.50
N ILE A 92 -6.57 6.75 1.26
CA ILE A 92 -7.86 6.10 1.08
C ILE A 92 -8.76 7.01 0.23
N VAL A 93 -9.26 6.47 -0.87
CA VAL A 93 -10.16 7.18 -1.78
C VAL A 93 -11.47 6.43 -1.93
N ARG A 94 -12.58 7.14 -2.08
CA ARG A 94 -13.81 6.59 -2.63
C ARG A 94 -13.77 6.70 -4.14
N ILE A 95 -13.95 5.57 -4.81
CA ILE A 95 -14.06 5.50 -6.28
C ILE A 95 -15.49 5.15 -6.62
N THR A 96 -16.11 5.96 -7.48
CA THR A 96 -17.47 5.75 -7.99
C THR A 96 -17.40 5.55 -9.50
N ASN A 97 -17.95 4.46 -10.00
CA ASN A 97 -18.17 4.26 -11.43
C ASN A 97 -19.39 5.09 -11.84
N LEU A 98 -19.17 6.07 -12.70
CA LEU A 98 -20.22 7.02 -13.11
C LEU A 98 -21.23 6.44 -14.09
N TYR A 99 -21.00 5.23 -14.61
CA TYR A 99 -21.97 4.53 -15.46
C TYR A 99 -23.07 3.82 -14.66
N ASN A 100 -22.74 3.29 -13.48
CA ASN A 100 -23.65 2.43 -12.73
C ASN A 100 -23.83 2.83 -11.26
N GLY A 101 -23.14 3.88 -10.80
CA GLY A 101 -23.20 4.38 -9.42
C GLY A 101 -22.44 3.52 -8.38
N TYR A 102 -21.89 2.37 -8.72
CA TYR A 102 -21.16 1.54 -7.77
C TYR A 102 -19.96 2.27 -7.23
N SER A 103 -19.79 2.24 -5.91
CA SER A 103 -18.70 2.94 -5.24
C SER A 103 -18.09 2.09 -4.13
N ILE A 104 -16.77 2.22 -3.94
CA ILE A 104 -16.01 1.49 -2.93
C ILE A 104 -14.84 2.34 -2.42
N ASN A 105 -14.48 2.16 -1.15
CA ASN A 105 -13.26 2.74 -0.59
C ASN A 105 -12.07 1.88 -0.99
N VAL A 106 -11.02 2.52 -1.51
CA VAL A 106 -9.86 1.87 -2.10
C VAL A 106 -8.58 2.46 -1.53
N ARG A 107 -7.63 1.61 -1.18
CA ARG A 107 -6.30 2.03 -0.75
C ARG A 107 -5.42 2.29 -1.98
N ILE A 108 -4.94 3.52 -2.10
CA ILE A 108 -3.89 3.89 -3.04
C ILE A 108 -2.54 3.57 -2.37
N ASN A 109 -1.78 2.66 -2.95
CA ASN A 109 -0.51 2.20 -2.38
C ASN A 109 0.63 2.11 -3.39
N ASP A 110 0.41 2.52 -4.63
CA ASP A 110 1.46 2.49 -5.67
C ASP A 110 1.32 3.67 -6.65
N ARG A 111 2.40 3.93 -7.39
CA ARG A 111 2.47 4.94 -8.46
C ARG A 111 1.98 4.38 -9.79
N GLY A 112 1.23 5.17 -10.50
CA GLY A 112 0.65 4.87 -11.80
C GLY A 112 -0.71 5.54 -11.99
N PRO A 113 -1.39 5.29 -13.09
CA PRO A 113 -0.98 4.52 -14.27
C PRO A 113 0.13 5.20 -15.09
N LYS A 114 0.88 4.41 -15.87
CA LYS A 114 1.89 4.94 -16.82
C LYS A 114 1.27 5.63 -18.03
N ASN A 115 0.00 5.38 -18.30
CA ASN A 115 -0.75 6.04 -19.39
C ASN A 115 -1.21 7.43 -18.90
N ASN A 116 -0.83 8.49 -19.64
CA ASN A 116 -1.14 9.87 -19.27
C ASN A 116 -2.64 10.21 -19.34
N PHE A 117 -3.41 9.50 -20.18
CA PHE A 117 -4.85 9.67 -20.33
C PHE A 117 -5.69 8.91 -19.29
N ARG A 118 -5.08 8.32 -18.29
CA ARG A 118 -5.73 7.61 -17.19
C ARG A 118 -5.43 8.30 -15.89
N ILE A 119 -6.43 8.47 -15.03
CA ILE A 119 -6.25 9.11 -13.72
C ILE A 119 -5.91 8.10 -12.62
N ILE A 120 -6.35 6.85 -12.79
CA ILE A 120 -6.17 5.78 -11.79
C ILE A 120 -6.03 4.43 -12.48
N GLU A 121 -5.27 3.50 -11.88
CA GLU A 121 -5.18 2.10 -12.29
C GLU A 121 -5.67 1.20 -11.17
N LEU A 122 -6.75 0.48 -11.42
CA LEU A 122 -7.45 -0.37 -10.45
C LEU A 122 -6.83 -1.76 -10.40
N SER A 123 -6.78 -2.40 -9.23
CA SER A 123 -6.61 -3.85 -9.14
C SER A 123 -7.80 -4.56 -9.80
N LYS A 124 -7.63 -5.82 -10.19
CA LYS A 124 -8.74 -6.62 -10.76
C LYS A 124 -9.91 -6.76 -9.77
N LYS A 125 -9.62 -6.94 -8.49
CA LYS A 125 -10.64 -7.01 -7.42
C LYS A 125 -11.45 -5.72 -7.34
N THR A 126 -10.80 -4.57 -7.31
CA THR A 126 -11.45 -3.24 -7.31
C THR A 126 -12.30 -3.03 -8.56
N ALA A 127 -11.73 -3.35 -9.72
CA ALA A 127 -12.44 -3.22 -11.00
C ALA A 127 -13.67 -4.12 -11.08
N SER A 128 -13.56 -5.36 -10.62
CA SER A 128 -14.69 -6.31 -10.56
C SER A 128 -15.83 -5.79 -9.68
N TYR A 129 -15.51 -5.25 -8.50
CA TYR A 129 -16.51 -4.66 -7.61
C TYR A 129 -17.25 -3.49 -8.26
N LEU A 130 -16.51 -2.61 -8.94
CA LEU A 130 -17.07 -1.47 -9.67
C LEU A 130 -17.73 -1.85 -11.01
N LYS A 131 -17.71 -3.14 -11.41
CA LYS A 131 -18.17 -3.63 -12.71
C LYS A 131 -17.47 -2.95 -13.90
N ILE A 132 -16.17 -2.69 -13.77
CA ILE A 132 -15.31 -2.13 -14.82
C ILE A 132 -14.47 -3.26 -15.43
N LYS A 133 -14.70 -3.59 -16.71
CA LYS A 133 -13.96 -4.67 -17.38
C LYS A 133 -12.52 -4.27 -17.73
N ASN A 134 -12.33 -3.19 -18.50
CA ASN A 134 -11.02 -2.74 -18.98
C ASN A 134 -10.73 -1.27 -18.65
N LYS A 135 -11.71 -0.40 -18.87
CA LYS A 135 -11.69 1.04 -18.60
C LYS A 135 -13.08 1.52 -18.21
N GLY A 136 -13.17 2.60 -17.45
CA GLY A 136 -14.45 3.19 -17.06
C GLY A 136 -14.29 4.63 -16.61
N LEU A 137 -15.33 5.43 -16.80
CA LEU A 137 -15.38 6.78 -16.26
C LEU A 137 -15.67 6.72 -14.77
N VAL A 138 -14.79 7.29 -13.96
CA VAL A 138 -14.91 7.26 -12.50
C VAL A 138 -14.76 8.65 -11.89
N LYS A 139 -15.41 8.85 -10.74
CA LYS A 139 -15.12 9.93 -9.79
C LYS A 139 -14.26 9.37 -8.66
N ILE A 140 -13.19 10.08 -8.32
CA ILE A 140 -12.31 9.80 -7.20
C ILE A 140 -12.46 10.93 -6.19
N LYS A 141 -12.64 10.59 -4.91
CA LYS A 141 -12.62 11.54 -3.78
C LYS A 141 -11.79 10.94 -2.66
N VAL A 142 -10.82 11.69 -2.12
CA VAL A 142 -10.11 11.30 -0.90
C VAL A 142 -11.08 11.29 0.28
N ILE A 143 -10.88 10.35 1.21
CA ILE A 143 -11.57 10.29 2.49
C ILE A 143 -10.57 10.71 3.57
N PRO A 144 -10.60 11.99 4.02
CA PRO A 144 -9.58 12.55 4.89
C PRO A 144 -9.37 11.75 6.17
N ASP A 145 -10.42 11.49 6.94
CA ASP A 145 -10.34 10.82 8.24
C ASP A 145 -9.69 9.44 8.15
N LEU A 146 -10.13 8.60 7.20
CA LEU A 146 -9.54 7.28 6.98
C LEU A 146 -8.09 7.37 6.47
N THR A 147 -7.80 8.39 5.67
CA THR A 147 -6.43 8.62 5.15
C THR A 147 -5.50 9.03 6.28
N ILE A 148 -5.89 9.99 7.11
CA ILE A 148 -5.11 10.46 8.26
C ILE A 148 -4.87 9.31 9.24
N GLN A 149 -5.90 8.54 9.57
CA GLN A 149 -5.79 7.39 10.47
C GLN A 149 -4.75 6.37 9.98
N VAL A 150 -4.82 5.99 8.71
CA VAL A 150 -3.87 5.03 8.12
C VAL A 150 -2.45 5.59 8.06
N GLN A 151 -2.29 6.87 7.72
CA GLN A 151 -0.98 7.52 7.62
C GLN A 151 -0.32 7.68 8.99
N ASN A 152 -1.08 8.05 10.01
CA ASN A 152 -0.58 8.21 11.38
C ASN A 152 -0.12 6.86 11.95
N LYS A 153 -0.91 5.81 11.80
CA LYS A 153 -0.51 4.46 12.22
C LYS A 153 0.85 4.05 11.63
N LEU A 154 1.10 4.34 10.35
CA LEU A 154 2.39 4.01 9.72
C LEU A 154 3.54 4.89 10.20
N LYS A 155 3.30 6.17 10.50
CA LYS A 155 4.32 7.05 11.09
C LYS A 155 4.72 6.60 12.48
N GLU A 156 3.76 6.23 13.32
CA GLU A 156 3.98 5.71 14.66
C GLU A 156 4.79 4.41 14.65
N ASN A 157 4.44 3.46 13.80
CA ASN A 157 5.18 2.21 13.63
C ASN A 157 6.64 2.45 13.21
N ASN A 158 6.87 3.39 12.28
CA ASN A 158 8.22 3.72 11.84
C ASN A 158 9.06 4.40 12.95
N LEU A 159 8.46 5.28 13.76
CA LEU A 159 9.14 5.90 14.90
C LEU A 159 9.54 4.86 15.95
N THR A 160 8.64 3.96 16.31
CA THR A 160 8.89 2.89 17.27
C THR A 160 10.02 1.97 16.80
N LYS A 161 10.06 1.64 15.51
CA LYS A 161 11.12 0.83 14.91
C LYS A 161 12.47 1.53 15.01
N ASN A 162 12.56 2.79 14.59
CA ASN A 162 13.80 3.56 14.60
C ASN A 162 14.35 3.67 16.03
N ASN A 163 13.50 3.87 17.04
CA ASN A 163 13.89 3.92 18.42
C ASN A 163 14.45 2.58 18.92
N LYS A 164 13.83 1.45 18.52
CA LYS A 164 14.32 0.11 18.86
C LYS A 164 15.68 -0.18 18.22
N GLU A 165 15.85 0.12 16.93
CA GLU A 165 17.13 -0.05 16.24
C GLU A 165 18.26 0.80 16.85
N ASN A 166 17.96 2.03 17.26
CA ASN A 166 18.94 2.89 17.91
C ASN A 166 19.33 2.34 19.30
N LEU A 167 18.35 1.87 20.09
CA LEU A 167 18.62 1.27 21.40
C LEU A 167 19.47 -0.01 21.28
N GLU A 168 19.20 -0.86 20.30
CA GLU A 168 19.99 -2.06 20.02
C GLU A 168 21.44 -1.73 19.64
N LYS A 169 21.65 -0.68 18.84
CA LYS A 169 22.99 -0.18 18.49
C LYS A 169 23.74 0.35 19.71
N ASP A 170 23.08 1.12 20.57
CA ASP A 170 23.67 1.67 21.81
C ASP A 170 24.07 0.56 22.79
N VAL A 171 23.24 -0.50 22.89
CA VAL A 171 23.54 -1.68 23.73
C VAL A 171 24.71 -2.49 23.15
N ALA A 172 24.78 -2.64 21.83
CA ALA A 172 25.90 -3.33 21.18
C ALA A 172 27.22 -2.58 21.40
N LEU A 173 27.21 -1.25 21.22
CA LEU A 173 28.40 -0.40 21.43
C LEU A 173 28.95 -0.45 22.86
N LYS A 174 28.05 -0.54 23.85
CA LYS A 174 28.42 -0.65 25.29
C LYS A 174 28.99 -2.01 25.68
N LYS A 175 28.79 -3.05 24.86
CA LYS A 175 29.38 -4.39 25.11
C LYS A 175 30.77 -4.55 24.51
N GLU A 176 31.18 -3.66 23.62
CA GLU A 176 32.51 -3.66 22.98
C GLU A 176 33.53 -2.75 23.71
N LEU A 177 33.08 -2.01 24.72
CA LEU A 177 33.91 -1.18 25.63
C LEU A 177 34.16 -1.91 26.95
#